data_3f1ecb24d72f8a1af1a5afb3f23b7b82
#
_entry.id   3f1ecb24d72f8a1af1a5afb3f23b7b82
#
_cell.length_a   1.000
_cell.length_b   1.000
_cell.length_c   1.000
_cell.angle_alpha   90.00
_cell.angle_beta   90.00
_cell.angle_gamma   90.00
#
_symmetry.space_group_name_H-M   'P 1'
#
loop_
_entity.id
_entity.type
_entity.pdbx_description
1 polymer ?
#
loop_
_entity_poly.entity_id
_entity_poly.type
_entity_poly.pdbx_seq_one_letter_code
_entity_poly.pdbx_strand_id
1 'polypeptide(L)'
;LFSRIDSCTILDGSNLRVDGYDFAPSFSIWTTIEECLNPPVVWEDGRGWYTTTPFSELEIFDFPEGIGPVECVNVEHEEVVLIPQKIDAKKVNFKYGLGAEFITILKTINMLGMDRKETVEVQGVSVSPRDLLTASLPDPATLGERMRGKTCAGALIKGLDKQGNPKAVYIYNVVDNAWSMKEFGDQAVVWQTAINPVIALELIHNGTWKPRGVNGPEWFESKPYLDLLEEYGTSWHIRDEDTAGITK
;
A
#
# COMPACT_ATOMS: atom_id res chain seq x y z
N LEU A 1 -18.24 12.11 5.57
CA LEU A 1 -18.56 11.06 6.56
C LEU A 1 -18.21 11.49 7.98
N PHE A 2 -17.09 12.22 8.18
CA PHE A 2 -16.55 12.60 9.47
C PHE A 2 -16.67 14.11 9.74
N SER A 3 -16.83 14.47 11.02
CA SER A 3 -16.65 15.84 11.53
C SER A 3 -15.27 16.05 12.16
N ARG A 4 -14.63 14.95 12.61
CA ARG A 4 -13.27 14.90 13.13
C ARG A 4 -12.62 13.59 12.73
N ILE A 5 -11.40 13.63 12.25
CA ILE A 5 -10.59 12.44 11.93
C ILE A 5 -9.47 12.33 12.97
N ASP A 6 -9.51 11.30 13.79
CA ASP A 6 -8.48 11.03 14.79
C ASP A 6 -7.30 10.26 14.18
N SER A 7 -7.57 9.34 13.22
CA SER A 7 -6.52 8.68 12.45
C SER A 7 -6.98 8.33 11.05
N CYS A 8 -6.04 8.39 10.12
CA CYS A 8 -6.13 7.83 8.77
C CYS A 8 -4.91 6.91 8.59
N THR A 9 -5.15 5.61 8.56
CA THR A 9 -4.12 4.60 8.29
C THR A 9 -4.38 4.02 6.92
N ILE A 10 -3.45 4.22 5.99
CA ILE A 10 -3.48 3.50 4.72
C ILE A 10 -3.08 2.06 5.04
N LEU A 11 -3.88 1.11 4.56
CA LEU A 11 -3.70 -0.32 4.82
C LEU A 11 -3.81 -1.07 3.50
N ASP A 12 -2.68 -1.54 3.03
CA ASP A 12 -2.58 -2.39 1.86
C ASP A 12 -2.16 -3.80 2.28
N GLY A 13 -2.75 -4.80 1.66
CA GLY A 13 -2.44 -6.20 1.97
C GLY A 13 -2.92 -7.18 0.92
N SER A 14 -2.48 -8.41 1.04
CA SER A 14 -2.82 -9.45 0.08
C SER A 14 -2.75 -10.85 0.70
N ASN A 15 -3.37 -11.81 0.01
CA ASN A 15 -3.11 -13.24 0.21
C ASN A 15 -2.49 -13.88 -1.03
N LEU A 16 -1.74 -13.09 -1.81
CA LEU A 16 -1.10 -13.56 -3.03
C LEU A 16 -0.08 -14.67 -2.73
N ARG A 17 -0.11 -15.70 -3.56
CA ARG A 17 0.87 -16.79 -3.57
C ARG A 17 1.27 -17.10 -5.00
N VAL A 18 2.50 -17.53 -5.21
CA VAL A 18 3.03 -17.89 -6.53
C VAL A 18 3.28 -19.39 -6.60
N ASP A 19 2.54 -20.07 -7.44
CA ASP A 19 2.67 -21.52 -7.61
C ASP A 19 4.10 -21.90 -8.01
N GLY A 20 4.71 -22.82 -7.24
CA GLY A 20 6.06 -23.33 -7.48
C GLY A 20 7.19 -22.53 -6.85
N TYR A 21 6.87 -21.55 -6.00
CA TYR A 21 7.85 -20.79 -5.24
C TYR A 21 7.43 -20.70 -3.77
N ASP A 22 8.35 -20.99 -2.87
CA ASP A 22 8.15 -20.76 -1.43
C ASP A 22 8.18 -19.26 -1.11
N PHE A 23 8.97 -18.51 -1.87
CA PHE A 23 9.04 -17.05 -1.80
C PHE A 23 9.21 -16.45 -3.20
N ALA A 24 8.34 -15.49 -3.54
CA ALA A 24 8.46 -14.71 -4.76
C ALA A 24 7.86 -13.31 -4.53
N PRO A 25 8.51 -12.25 -5.03
CA PRO A 25 7.96 -10.91 -4.96
C PRO A 25 6.78 -10.75 -5.94
N SER A 26 5.77 -9.98 -5.55
CA SER A 26 4.66 -9.61 -6.44
C SER A 26 4.98 -8.43 -7.36
N PHE A 27 6.00 -7.66 -7.00
CA PHE A 27 6.57 -6.56 -7.79
C PHE A 27 8.07 -6.45 -7.52
N SER A 28 8.75 -5.39 -7.95
CA SER A 28 10.19 -5.23 -7.80
C SER A 28 10.66 -5.45 -6.37
N ILE A 29 11.41 -6.52 -6.13
CA ILE A 29 12.00 -6.77 -4.81
C ILE A 29 12.98 -5.66 -4.40
N TRP A 30 13.62 -5.02 -5.37
CA TRP A 30 14.50 -3.89 -5.14
C TRP A 30 13.74 -2.71 -4.50
N THR A 31 12.55 -2.38 -5.05
CA THR A 31 11.63 -1.37 -4.53
C THR A 31 11.06 -1.78 -3.18
N THR A 32 10.62 -3.04 -3.03
CA THR A 32 10.11 -3.58 -1.76
C THR A 32 11.14 -3.46 -0.62
N ILE A 33 12.41 -3.73 -0.89
CA ILE A 33 13.50 -3.55 0.08
C ILE A 33 13.64 -2.07 0.46
N GLU A 34 13.60 -1.17 -0.52
CA GLU A 34 13.67 0.27 -0.27
C GLU A 34 12.55 0.74 0.66
N GLU A 35 11.30 0.48 0.29
CA GLU A 35 10.13 0.90 1.04
C GLU A 35 10.05 0.29 2.44
N CYS A 36 10.30 -1.01 2.56
CA CYS A 36 10.12 -1.74 3.82
C CYS A 36 11.26 -1.56 4.82
N LEU A 37 12.48 -1.27 4.37
CA LEU A 37 13.66 -1.12 5.23
C LEU A 37 14.04 0.33 5.52
N ASN A 38 13.49 1.29 4.78
CA ASN A 38 13.62 2.70 5.12
C ASN A 38 12.79 3.03 6.38
N PRO A 39 13.21 4.05 7.17
CA PRO A 39 12.43 4.49 8.32
C PRO A 39 11.06 5.04 7.91
N PRO A 40 9.94 4.37 8.29
CA PRO A 40 8.60 4.81 7.95
C PRO A 40 8.29 6.22 8.46
N VAL A 41 7.69 7.04 7.63
CA VAL A 41 7.21 8.37 7.99
C VAL A 41 5.82 8.27 8.60
N VAL A 42 5.58 9.02 9.67
CA VAL A 42 4.29 9.19 10.33
C VAL A 42 4.01 10.66 10.51
N TRP A 43 2.77 11.08 10.32
CA TRP A 43 2.27 12.41 10.68
C TRP A 43 1.49 12.36 11.97
N GLU A 44 1.69 13.36 12.83
CA GLU A 44 0.90 13.55 14.04
C GLU A 44 0.68 15.05 14.29
N ASP A 45 -0.58 15.44 14.54
CA ASP A 45 -0.92 16.82 14.85
C ASP A 45 -0.15 17.32 16.08
N GLY A 46 0.35 18.56 15.99
CA GLY A 46 1.19 19.16 17.03
C GLY A 46 2.66 18.66 17.06
N ARG A 47 2.98 17.54 16.40
CA ARG A 47 4.35 17.02 16.27
C ARG A 47 4.93 17.19 14.86
N GLY A 48 4.07 17.12 13.84
CA GLY A 48 4.49 17.12 12.44
C GLY A 48 4.91 15.72 11.97
N TRP A 49 5.72 15.68 10.90
CA TRP A 49 6.28 14.43 10.38
C TRP A 49 7.46 13.96 11.23
N TYR A 50 7.47 12.68 11.52
CA TYR A 50 8.60 11.99 12.16
C TYR A 50 8.73 10.58 11.61
N THR A 51 9.87 9.94 11.84
CA THR A 51 10.12 8.57 11.41
C THR A 51 10.03 7.60 12.59
N THR A 52 9.66 6.36 12.26
CA THR A 52 9.66 5.22 13.17
C THR A 52 10.68 4.17 12.71
N THR A 53 10.90 3.14 13.50
CA THR A 53 11.72 2.02 13.06
C THR A 53 10.98 1.17 12.03
N PRO A 54 11.66 0.62 11.01
CA PRO A 54 11.05 -0.35 10.09
C PRO A 54 10.33 -1.48 10.83
N PHE A 55 9.19 -1.90 10.31
CA PHE A 55 8.32 -2.94 10.88
C PHE A 55 7.74 -2.61 12.28
N SER A 56 7.67 -1.35 12.65
CA SER A 56 7.05 -0.91 13.90
C SER A 56 5.52 -0.95 13.84
N GLU A 57 4.90 -0.80 15.02
CA GLU A 57 3.44 -0.77 15.20
C GLU A 57 2.73 -1.97 14.55
N LEU A 58 3.29 -3.19 14.73
CA LEU A 58 2.69 -4.42 14.21
C LEU A 58 1.26 -4.60 14.72
N GLU A 59 0.34 -4.86 13.81
CA GLU A 59 -1.03 -5.24 14.10
C GLU A 59 -1.52 -6.31 13.11
N ILE A 60 -2.57 -7.04 13.46
CA ILE A 60 -3.25 -7.95 12.55
C ILE A 60 -4.51 -7.26 12.06
N PHE A 61 -4.63 -7.07 10.75
CA PHE A 61 -5.82 -6.52 10.12
C PHE A 61 -6.53 -7.61 9.32
N ASP A 62 -7.84 -7.71 9.51
CA ASP A 62 -8.68 -8.68 8.79
C ASP A 62 -9.15 -8.03 7.47
N PHE A 63 -8.41 -8.28 6.40
CA PHE A 63 -8.75 -7.74 5.08
C PHE A 63 -10.01 -8.40 4.51
N PRO A 64 -10.83 -7.62 3.78
CA PRO A 64 -12.11 -8.09 3.24
C PRO A 64 -11.96 -9.11 2.12
N GLU A 65 -13.10 -9.60 1.64
CA GLU A 65 -13.28 -10.44 0.45
C GLU A 65 -12.46 -11.74 0.45
N GLY A 66 -12.24 -12.32 1.64
CA GLY A 66 -11.57 -13.61 1.80
C GLY A 66 -10.05 -13.53 1.77
N ILE A 67 -9.46 -12.34 1.78
CA ILE A 67 -8.02 -12.18 2.03
C ILE A 67 -7.71 -12.62 3.46
N GLY A 68 -8.51 -12.16 4.45
CA GLY A 68 -8.41 -12.59 5.85
C GLY A 68 -7.36 -11.82 6.65
N PRO A 69 -6.99 -12.34 7.84
CA PRO A 69 -6.08 -11.66 8.75
C PRO A 69 -4.64 -11.70 8.24
N VAL A 70 -4.01 -10.52 8.15
CA VAL A 70 -2.62 -10.34 7.73
C VAL A 70 -1.90 -9.45 8.74
N GLU A 71 -0.66 -9.78 9.05
CA GLU A 71 0.21 -8.93 9.87
C GLU A 71 0.66 -7.69 9.08
N CYS A 72 0.30 -6.51 9.60
CA CYS A 72 0.59 -5.21 9.02
C CYS A 72 1.61 -4.47 9.86
N VAL A 73 2.55 -3.79 9.23
CA VAL A 73 3.60 -3.01 9.86
C VAL A 73 3.77 -1.66 9.18
N ASN A 74 4.25 -0.66 9.93
CA ASN A 74 4.59 0.61 9.31
C ASN A 74 5.66 0.44 8.25
N VAL A 75 5.42 1.07 7.09
CA VAL A 75 6.30 1.11 5.92
C VAL A 75 6.36 2.54 5.42
N GLU A 76 7.47 2.95 4.79
CA GLU A 76 7.58 4.24 4.16
C GLU A 76 6.67 4.32 2.93
N HIS A 77 5.84 5.38 2.87
CA HIS A 77 4.99 5.64 1.70
C HIS A 77 4.62 7.12 1.58
N GLU A 78 4.47 7.62 0.35
CA GLU A 78 4.29 9.04 0.06
C GLU A 78 2.93 9.61 0.48
N GLU A 79 1.88 8.82 0.58
CA GLU A 79 0.55 9.29 1.02
C GLU A 79 0.59 9.93 2.40
N VAL A 80 1.48 9.45 3.26
CA VAL A 80 1.66 10.03 4.62
C VAL A 80 2.13 11.47 4.54
N VAL A 81 2.81 11.86 3.47
CA VAL A 81 3.27 13.24 3.25
C VAL A 81 2.17 14.10 2.64
N LEU A 82 1.32 13.53 1.78
CA LEU A 82 0.32 14.27 1.01
C LEU A 82 -0.99 14.46 1.76
N ILE A 83 -1.52 13.42 2.39
CA ILE A 83 -2.82 13.45 3.08
C ILE A 83 -2.94 14.58 4.10
N PRO A 84 -1.99 14.79 5.03
CA PRO A 84 -2.11 15.83 6.06
C PRO A 84 -2.12 17.26 5.50
N GLN A 85 -1.72 17.45 4.26
CA GLN A 85 -1.74 18.76 3.62
C GLN A 85 -3.15 19.17 3.17
N LYS A 86 -4.08 18.22 3.09
CA LYS A 86 -5.46 18.43 2.61
C LYS A 86 -6.53 17.92 3.55
N ILE A 87 -6.24 16.90 4.30
CA ILE A 87 -7.18 16.24 5.20
C ILE A 87 -6.74 16.53 6.63
N ASP A 88 -7.61 17.18 7.40
CA ASP A 88 -7.38 17.47 8.81
C ASP A 88 -7.55 16.17 9.64
N ALA A 89 -6.47 15.41 9.73
CA ALA A 89 -6.36 14.18 10.50
C ALA A 89 -5.30 14.34 11.60
N LYS A 90 -5.58 13.85 12.81
CA LYS A 90 -4.61 13.96 13.92
C LYS A 90 -3.43 13.02 13.78
N LYS A 91 -3.60 11.86 13.17
CA LYS A 91 -2.53 10.91 12.85
C LYS A 91 -2.72 10.36 11.45
N VAL A 92 -1.63 10.27 10.67
CA VAL A 92 -1.59 9.61 9.37
C VAL A 92 -0.37 8.70 9.33
N ASN A 93 -0.56 7.45 8.94
CA ASN A 93 0.50 6.48 8.71
C ASN A 93 0.11 5.50 7.60
N PHE A 94 1.09 4.82 7.06
CA PHE A 94 0.92 3.73 6.10
C PHE A 94 1.36 2.41 6.74
N LYS A 95 0.57 1.36 6.58
CA LYS A 95 0.92 0.01 6.99
C LYS A 95 0.74 -0.98 5.85
N TYR A 96 1.73 -1.80 5.65
CA TYR A 96 1.69 -2.85 4.64
C TYR A 96 1.45 -4.21 5.29
N GLY A 97 0.44 -4.92 4.80
CA GLY A 97 0.10 -6.30 5.15
C GLY A 97 1.05 -7.27 4.44
N LEU A 98 2.24 -7.40 4.98
CA LEU A 98 3.29 -8.27 4.45
C LEU A 98 3.14 -9.73 4.91
N GLY A 99 2.55 -9.93 6.10
CA GLY A 99 2.53 -11.21 6.78
C GLY A 99 3.85 -11.58 7.46
N ALA A 100 3.79 -12.46 8.46
CA ALA A 100 4.91 -12.82 9.33
C ALA A 100 6.12 -13.37 8.57
N GLU A 101 5.88 -14.20 7.56
CA GLU A 101 6.94 -14.84 6.78
C GLU A 101 7.75 -13.82 5.98
N PHE A 102 7.06 -12.95 5.24
CA PHE A 102 7.70 -11.91 4.43
C PHE A 102 8.49 -10.92 5.29
N ILE A 103 7.91 -10.49 6.43
CA ILE A 103 8.59 -9.63 7.41
C ILE A 103 9.87 -10.31 7.92
N THR A 104 9.81 -11.61 8.20
CA THR A 104 10.98 -12.39 8.68
C THR A 104 12.07 -12.44 7.61
N ILE A 105 11.70 -12.66 6.36
CA ILE A 105 12.65 -12.69 5.23
C ILE A 105 13.32 -11.34 5.06
N LEU A 106 12.57 -10.22 5.04
CA LEU A 106 13.15 -8.88 4.91
C LEU A 106 14.09 -8.53 6.06
N LYS A 107 13.73 -8.86 7.31
CA LYS A 107 14.61 -8.69 8.47
C LYS A 107 15.90 -9.50 8.33
N THR A 108 15.80 -10.72 7.81
CA THR A 108 16.97 -11.58 7.57
C THR A 108 17.88 -10.99 6.48
N ILE A 109 17.31 -10.51 5.39
CA ILE A 109 18.04 -9.83 4.32
C ILE A 109 18.83 -8.64 4.87
N ASN A 110 18.18 -7.80 5.69
CA ASN A 110 18.83 -6.65 6.32
C ASN A 110 19.93 -7.08 7.31
N MET A 111 19.65 -8.06 8.18
CA MET A 111 20.63 -8.57 9.14
C MET A 111 21.89 -9.13 8.45
N LEU A 112 21.75 -9.74 7.28
CA LEU A 112 22.85 -10.27 6.48
C LEU A 112 23.54 -9.18 5.64
N GLY A 113 23.00 -7.97 5.59
CA GLY A 113 23.49 -6.87 4.75
C GLY A 113 23.30 -7.09 3.25
N MET A 114 22.33 -7.96 2.88
CA MET A 114 22.00 -8.22 1.47
C MET A 114 21.13 -7.12 0.85
N ASP A 115 20.65 -6.18 1.66
CA ASP A 115 19.94 -4.96 1.25
C ASP A 115 20.87 -3.81 0.83
N ARG A 116 22.19 -3.95 1.01
CA ARG A 116 23.16 -2.88 0.73
C ARG A 116 23.35 -2.65 -0.77
N LYS A 117 23.46 -1.37 -1.13
CA LYS A 117 23.76 -0.93 -2.50
C LYS A 117 25.28 -0.87 -2.76
N GLU A 118 26.05 -0.63 -1.69
CA GLU A 118 27.51 -0.54 -1.76
C GLU A 118 28.10 -1.88 -2.18
N THR A 119 29.01 -1.82 -3.15
CA THR A 119 29.64 -3.03 -3.67
C THR A 119 30.64 -3.64 -2.69
N VAL A 120 30.74 -4.96 -2.74
CA VAL A 120 31.76 -5.76 -2.05
C VAL A 120 32.60 -6.55 -3.08
N GLU A 121 33.87 -6.78 -2.77
CA GLU A 121 34.72 -7.57 -3.62
C GLU A 121 34.52 -9.08 -3.37
N VAL A 122 34.12 -9.80 -4.41
CA VAL A 122 33.95 -11.25 -4.40
C VAL A 122 34.84 -11.86 -5.47
N GLN A 123 35.93 -12.51 -5.07
CA GLN A 123 36.90 -13.14 -6.00
C GLN A 123 37.40 -12.19 -7.11
N GLY A 124 37.60 -10.92 -6.77
CA GLY A 124 38.09 -9.90 -7.70
C GLY A 124 37.00 -9.28 -8.59
N VAL A 125 35.74 -9.55 -8.31
CA VAL A 125 34.58 -8.91 -8.97
C VAL A 125 33.84 -8.04 -7.95
N SER A 126 33.59 -6.80 -8.33
CA SER A 126 32.79 -5.86 -7.50
C SER A 126 31.30 -6.15 -7.68
N VAL A 127 30.58 -6.50 -6.62
CA VAL A 127 29.20 -6.94 -6.64
C VAL A 127 28.39 -6.17 -5.60
N SER A 128 27.23 -5.64 -5.99
CA SER A 128 26.24 -5.12 -5.05
C SER A 128 25.44 -6.29 -4.44
N PRO A 129 25.40 -6.44 -3.11
CA PRO A 129 24.59 -7.49 -2.47
C PRO A 129 23.12 -7.45 -2.86
N ARG A 130 22.52 -6.25 -2.93
CA ARG A 130 21.12 -6.05 -3.32
C ARG A 130 20.86 -6.47 -4.77
N ASP A 131 21.76 -6.13 -5.69
CA ASP A 131 21.61 -6.52 -7.10
C ASP A 131 21.74 -8.04 -7.27
N LEU A 132 22.64 -8.67 -6.53
CA LEU A 132 22.79 -10.12 -6.52
C LEU A 132 21.51 -10.79 -5.98
N LEU A 133 20.97 -10.30 -4.87
CA LEU A 133 19.72 -10.80 -4.30
C LEU A 133 18.59 -10.68 -5.31
N THR A 134 18.42 -9.50 -5.92
CA THR A 134 17.39 -9.25 -6.92
C THR A 134 17.50 -10.19 -8.12
N ALA A 135 18.71 -10.38 -8.64
CA ALA A 135 18.96 -11.27 -9.77
C ALA A 135 18.76 -12.76 -9.43
N SER A 136 18.77 -13.12 -8.14
CA SER A 136 18.58 -14.50 -7.67
C SER A 136 17.11 -14.88 -7.49
N LEU A 137 16.21 -13.90 -7.49
CA LEU A 137 14.76 -14.10 -7.34
C LEU A 137 14.06 -14.16 -8.71
N PRO A 138 12.89 -14.81 -8.79
CA PRO A 138 12.15 -14.82 -10.04
C PRO A 138 11.68 -13.40 -10.40
N ASP A 139 11.68 -13.09 -11.69
CA ASP A 139 11.18 -11.82 -12.21
C ASP A 139 9.65 -11.72 -12.03
N PRO A 140 9.14 -10.78 -11.23
CA PRO A 140 7.71 -10.62 -10.99
C PRO A 140 6.89 -10.45 -12.26
N ALA A 141 7.44 -9.83 -13.30
CA ALA A 141 6.77 -9.63 -14.58
C ALA A 141 6.37 -10.95 -15.27
N THR A 142 7.02 -12.06 -14.91
CA THR A 142 6.75 -13.38 -15.49
C THR A 142 5.85 -14.28 -14.64
N LEU A 143 5.40 -13.79 -13.47
CA LEU A 143 4.72 -14.63 -12.49
C LEU A 143 3.19 -14.55 -12.53
N GLY A 144 2.60 -13.65 -13.30
CA GLY A 144 1.17 -13.36 -13.27
C GLY A 144 0.28 -14.60 -13.42
N GLU A 145 0.57 -15.50 -14.36
CA GLU A 145 -0.20 -16.73 -14.59
C GLU A 145 -0.08 -17.76 -13.46
N ARG A 146 1.00 -17.68 -12.67
CA ARG A 146 1.25 -18.55 -11.51
C ARG A 146 0.75 -17.95 -10.21
N MET A 147 0.38 -16.67 -10.22
CA MET A 147 -0.07 -15.96 -9.03
C MET A 147 -1.52 -16.28 -8.73
N ARG A 148 -1.84 -16.54 -7.46
CA ARG A 148 -3.18 -16.81 -6.94
C ARG A 148 -3.47 -15.91 -5.78
N GLY A 149 -4.73 -15.49 -5.64
CA GLY A 149 -5.19 -14.65 -4.55
C GLY A 149 -5.57 -13.25 -4.99
N LYS A 150 -5.67 -12.37 -4.02
CA LYS A 150 -6.19 -11.00 -4.18
C LYS A 150 -5.26 -10.00 -3.51
N THR A 151 -5.29 -8.77 -4.02
CA THR A 151 -4.72 -7.58 -3.38
C THR A 151 -5.84 -6.67 -2.90
N CYS A 152 -5.60 -5.97 -1.82
CA CYS A 152 -6.49 -4.96 -1.28
C CYS A 152 -5.68 -3.72 -0.94
N ALA A 153 -6.13 -2.57 -1.42
CA ALA A 153 -5.60 -1.28 -1.04
C ALA A 153 -6.72 -0.43 -0.46
N GLY A 154 -6.45 0.27 0.65
CA GLY A 154 -7.50 1.06 1.29
C GLY A 154 -7.03 1.96 2.41
N ALA A 155 -7.99 2.67 3.02
CA ALA A 155 -7.76 3.57 4.14
C ALA A 155 -8.72 3.27 5.29
N LEU A 156 -8.16 2.97 6.45
CA LEU A 156 -8.87 2.87 7.72
C LEU A 156 -8.95 4.25 8.37
N ILE A 157 -10.15 4.79 8.46
CA ILE A 157 -10.39 6.12 9.00
C ILE A 157 -11.19 5.99 10.29
N LYS A 158 -10.67 6.58 11.38
CA LYS A 158 -11.29 6.60 12.70
C LYS A 158 -11.50 8.03 13.18
N GLY A 159 -12.64 8.30 13.83
CA GLY A 159 -12.95 9.63 14.36
C GLY A 159 -14.40 9.78 14.81
N LEU A 160 -14.96 10.96 14.64
CA LEU A 160 -16.37 11.24 14.94
C LEU A 160 -17.16 11.52 13.66
N ASP A 161 -18.36 11.02 13.59
CA ASP A 161 -19.31 11.37 12.53
C ASP A 161 -19.83 12.82 12.68
N LYS A 162 -20.67 13.25 11.73
CA LYS A 162 -21.29 14.61 11.75
C LYS A 162 -22.22 14.84 12.94
N GLN A 163 -22.65 13.79 13.65
CA GLN A 163 -23.46 13.81 14.85
C GLN A 163 -22.63 13.74 16.15
N GLY A 164 -21.31 13.60 16.03
CA GLY A 164 -20.39 13.49 17.16
C GLY A 164 -20.31 12.09 17.77
N ASN A 165 -20.76 11.05 17.06
CA ASN A 165 -20.61 9.66 17.52
C ASN A 165 -19.32 9.04 17.00
N PRO A 166 -18.68 8.13 17.75
CA PRO A 166 -17.56 7.34 17.27
C PRO A 166 -17.89 6.62 15.96
N LYS A 167 -17.00 6.75 14.99
CA LYS A 167 -17.10 6.12 13.68
C LYS A 167 -15.75 5.63 13.21
N ALA A 168 -15.74 4.41 12.69
CA ALA A 168 -14.59 3.84 12.01
C ALA A 168 -15.04 3.16 10.73
N VAL A 169 -14.32 3.38 9.63
CA VAL A 169 -14.59 2.76 8.34
C VAL A 169 -13.30 2.40 7.64
N TYR A 170 -13.32 1.29 6.93
CA TYR A 170 -12.30 0.94 5.95
C TYR A 170 -12.86 1.15 4.55
N ILE A 171 -12.28 2.07 3.79
CA ILE A 171 -12.60 2.34 2.38
C ILE A 171 -11.55 1.62 1.57
N TYR A 172 -11.97 0.74 0.65
CA TYR A 172 -11.02 -0.15 -0.01
C TYR A 172 -11.44 -0.54 -1.42
N ASN A 173 -10.46 -1.04 -2.16
CA ASN A 173 -10.62 -1.70 -3.45
C ASN A 173 -9.86 -3.02 -3.43
N VAL A 174 -10.48 -4.09 -3.94
CA VAL A 174 -9.87 -5.42 -4.05
C VAL A 174 -9.74 -5.82 -5.50
N VAL A 175 -8.60 -6.37 -5.86
CA VAL A 175 -8.34 -6.92 -7.21
C VAL A 175 -7.96 -8.40 -7.10
N ASP A 176 -8.71 -9.25 -7.79
CA ASP A 176 -8.42 -10.67 -7.92
C ASP A 176 -7.45 -10.91 -9.08
N ASN A 177 -6.37 -11.68 -8.81
CA ASN A 177 -5.35 -11.90 -9.84
C ASN A 177 -5.86 -12.69 -11.06
N ALA A 178 -6.74 -13.66 -10.85
CA ALA A 178 -7.29 -14.43 -11.96
C ALA A 178 -8.17 -13.57 -12.87
N TRP A 179 -8.94 -12.65 -12.27
CA TRP A 179 -9.70 -11.66 -13.03
C TRP A 179 -8.78 -10.71 -13.81
N SER A 180 -7.78 -10.13 -13.16
CA SER A 180 -6.84 -9.18 -13.79
C SER A 180 -6.11 -9.84 -14.97
N MET A 181 -5.58 -11.04 -14.78
CA MET A 181 -4.92 -11.82 -15.83
C MET A 181 -5.84 -12.12 -17.00
N LYS A 182 -7.10 -12.46 -16.73
CA LYS A 182 -8.09 -12.79 -17.78
C LYS A 182 -8.48 -11.57 -18.61
N GLU A 183 -8.73 -10.43 -17.96
CA GLU A 183 -9.28 -9.24 -18.64
C GLU A 183 -8.17 -8.37 -19.27
N PHE A 184 -6.98 -8.32 -18.67
CA PHE A 184 -5.90 -7.40 -19.08
C PHE A 184 -4.58 -8.11 -19.43
N GLY A 185 -4.40 -9.37 -19.02
CA GLY A 185 -3.14 -10.09 -19.22
C GLY A 185 -2.03 -9.73 -18.20
N ASP A 186 -2.36 -8.92 -17.20
CA ASP A 186 -1.44 -8.43 -16.20
C ASP A 186 -1.88 -8.85 -14.79
N GLN A 187 -0.90 -9.02 -13.88
CA GLN A 187 -1.18 -9.40 -12.50
C GLN A 187 -1.90 -8.28 -11.71
N ALA A 188 -2.61 -8.67 -10.65
CA ALA A 188 -3.45 -7.79 -9.85
C ALA A 188 -2.73 -6.54 -9.35
N VAL A 189 -1.49 -6.65 -8.85
CA VAL A 189 -0.70 -5.52 -8.36
C VAL A 189 -0.41 -4.52 -9.47
N VAL A 190 -0.06 -5.00 -10.68
CA VAL A 190 0.22 -4.14 -11.85
C VAL A 190 -1.04 -3.38 -12.24
N TRP A 191 -2.17 -4.07 -12.37
CA TRP A 191 -3.42 -3.42 -12.74
C TRP A 191 -3.89 -2.42 -11.67
N GLN A 192 -3.90 -2.81 -10.40
CA GLN A 192 -4.35 -1.97 -9.28
C GLN A 192 -3.50 -0.69 -9.14
N THR A 193 -2.20 -0.77 -9.46
CA THR A 193 -1.31 0.40 -9.46
C THR A 193 -1.53 1.26 -10.70
N ALA A 194 -1.63 0.64 -11.90
CA ALA A 194 -1.65 1.35 -13.17
C ALA A 194 -2.96 2.07 -13.46
N ILE A 195 -4.10 1.56 -12.99
CA ILE A 195 -5.41 2.16 -13.27
C ILE A 195 -5.56 3.57 -12.68
N ASN A 196 -4.94 3.83 -11.54
CA ASN A 196 -5.05 5.11 -10.85
C ASN A 196 -4.52 6.30 -11.68
N PRO A 197 -3.29 6.26 -12.22
CA PRO A 197 -2.81 7.32 -13.10
C PRO A 197 -3.57 7.39 -14.43
N VAL A 198 -4.11 6.28 -14.95
CA VAL A 198 -4.94 6.30 -16.17
C VAL A 198 -6.22 7.10 -15.94
N ILE A 199 -6.94 6.83 -14.84
CA ILE A 199 -8.14 7.59 -14.46
C ILE A 199 -7.80 9.07 -14.24
N ALA A 200 -6.70 9.35 -13.54
CA ALA A 200 -6.26 10.73 -13.33
C ALA A 200 -5.99 11.48 -14.64
N LEU A 201 -5.31 10.84 -15.60
CA LEU A 201 -5.07 11.39 -16.93
C LEU A 201 -6.38 11.66 -17.70
N GLU A 202 -7.35 10.77 -17.64
CA GLU A 202 -8.64 10.96 -18.24
C GLU A 202 -9.39 12.14 -17.63
N LEU A 203 -9.43 12.24 -16.31
CA LEU A 203 -10.07 13.34 -15.59
C LEU A 203 -9.41 14.69 -15.86
N ILE A 204 -8.10 14.71 -16.07
CA ILE A 204 -7.36 15.91 -16.48
C ILE A 204 -7.68 16.23 -17.95
N HIS A 205 -7.66 15.23 -18.83
CA HIS A 205 -7.91 15.41 -20.27
C HIS A 205 -9.30 15.97 -20.55
N ASN A 206 -10.33 15.44 -19.89
CA ASN A 206 -11.71 15.91 -20.05
C ASN A 206 -12.02 17.20 -19.24
N GLY A 207 -11.06 17.73 -18.49
CA GLY A 207 -11.17 18.99 -17.74
C GLY A 207 -11.97 18.87 -16.44
N THR A 208 -12.28 17.67 -15.95
CA THR A 208 -12.91 17.46 -14.64
C THR A 208 -11.92 17.79 -13.52
N TRP A 209 -10.71 17.27 -13.60
CA TRP A 209 -9.60 17.69 -12.75
C TRP A 209 -8.77 18.77 -13.46
N LYS A 210 -8.46 19.83 -12.72
CA LYS A 210 -7.71 21.00 -13.25
C LYS A 210 -6.48 21.28 -12.38
N PRO A 211 -5.44 20.45 -12.48
CA PRO A 211 -4.24 20.65 -11.68
C PRO A 211 -3.54 21.98 -12.04
N ARG A 212 -2.92 22.59 -11.03
CA ARG A 212 -2.02 23.72 -11.21
C ARG A 212 -0.67 23.34 -10.60
N GLY A 213 0.29 23.00 -11.45
CA GLY A 213 1.56 22.43 -11.02
C GLY A 213 1.46 20.95 -10.64
N VAL A 214 2.23 20.52 -9.65
CA VAL A 214 2.21 19.16 -9.13
C VAL A 214 1.24 19.08 -7.94
N ASN A 215 0.26 18.20 -8.02
CA ASN A 215 -0.75 18.00 -7.00
C ASN A 215 -0.95 16.50 -6.75
N GLY A 216 -1.18 16.11 -5.51
CA GLY A 216 -1.68 14.78 -5.17
C GLY A 216 -3.18 14.65 -5.50
N PRO A 217 -3.72 13.43 -5.60
CA PRO A 217 -5.14 13.18 -5.86
C PRO A 217 -6.06 13.77 -4.76
N GLU A 218 -5.56 13.98 -3.55
CA GLU A 218 -6.27 14.56 -2.41
C GLU A 218 -6.74 16.01 -2.66
N TRP A 219 -6.21 16.67 -3.70
CA TRP A 219 -6.61 18.03 -4.08
C TRP A 219 -7.89 18.09 -4.90
N PHE A 220 -8.40 16.95 -5.36
CA PHE A 220 -9.52 16.86 -6.29
C PHE A 220 -10.74 16.18 -5.68
N GLU A 221 -11.90 16.37 -6.29
CA GLU A 221 -13.10 15.62 -5.92
C GLU A 221 -12.91 14.13 -6.26
N SER A 222 -13.17 13.28 -5.26
CA SER A 222 -13.01 11.83 -5.39
C SER A 222 -14.11 11.16 -6.21
N LYS A 223 -15.34 11.73 -6.22
CA LYS A 223 -16.48 11.04 -6.88
C LYS A 223 -16.24 10.72 -8.35
N PRO A 224 -15.77 11.65 -9.21
CA PRO A 224 -15.51 11.31 -10.62
C PRO A 224 -14.45 10.20 -10.79
N TYR A 225 -13.46 10.16 -9.90
CA TYR A 225 -12.47 9.11 -9.90
C TYR A 225 -13.07 7.74 -9.52
N LEU A 226 -13.89 7.70 -8.46
CA LEU A 226 -14.55 6.48 -8.01
C LEU A 226 -15.56 5.94 -9.03
N ASP A 227 -16.27 6.82 -9.74
CA ASP A 227 -17.19 6.45 -10.82
C ASP A 227 -16.43 5.78 -11.97
N LEU A 228 -15.28 6.33 -12.40
CA LEU A 228 -14.44 5.73 -13.43
C LEU A 228 -13.79 4.42 -12.99
N LEU A 229 -13.40 4.31 -11.72
CA LEU A 229 -12.85 3.06 -11.19
C LEU A 229 -13.85 1.90 -11.31
N GLU A 230 -15.13 2.16 -11.05
CA GLU A 230 -16.22 1.19 -11.28
C GLU A 230 -16.41 0.89 -12.76
N GLU A 231 -16.36 1.89 -13.63
CA GLU A 231 -16.50 1.73 -15.09
C GLU A 231 -15.35 0.88 -15.66
N TYR A 232 -14.14 1.02 -15.12
CA TYR A 232 -12.98 0.20 -15.50
C TYR A 232 -12.97 -1.21 -14.88
N GLY A 233 -13.99 -1.57 -14.08
CA GLY A 233 -14.28 -2.95 -13.70
C GLY A 233 -13.83 -3.35 -12.30
N THR A 234 -13.38 -2.42 -11.46
CA THR A 234 -13.17 -2.69 -10.04
C THR A 234 -13.96 -1.74 -9.17
N SER A 235 -14.78 -2.31 -8.29
CA SER A 235 -15.57 -1.53 -7.35
C SER A 235 -14.74 -1.15 -6.12
N TRP A 236 -15.05 0.02 -5.59
CA TRP A 236 -14.62 0.41 -4.25
C TRP A 236 -15.74 0.13 -3.24
N HIS A 237 -15.36 -0.11 -2.00
CA HIS A 237 -16.30 -0.48 -0.94
C HIS A 237 -16.01 0.27 0.36
N ILE A 238 -17.02 0.33 1.23
CA ILE A 238 -16.87 0.83 2.61
C ILE A 238 -17.34 -0.28 3.54
N ARG A 239 -16.50 -0.63 4.52
CA ARG A 239 -16.83 -1.53 5.62
C ARG A 239 -16.76 -0.76 6.94
N ASP A 240 -17.80 -0.88 7.77
CA ASP A 240 -17.76 -0.37 9.13
C ASP A 240 -16.79 -1.19 9.98
N GLU A 241 -16.00 -0.50 10.80
CA GLU A 241 -14.96 -1.09 11.64
C GLU A 241 -15.23 -0.82 13.13
N ASP A 242 -14.46 -1.52 13.99
CA ASP A 242 -14.58 -1.33 15.44
C ASP A 242 -14.19 0.09 15.85
N THR A 243 -15.08 0.71 16.63
CA THR A 243 -14.93 2.05 17.17
C THR A 243 -14.26 2.09 18.55
N ALA A 244 -13.77 0.96 19.05
CA ALA A 244 -13.08 0.90 20.33
C ALA A 244 -11.89 1.88 20.37
N GLY A 245 -11.76 2.60 21.49
CA GLY A 245 -10.70 3.59 21.71
C GLY A 245 -10.97 4.98 21.11
N ILE A 246 -12.07 5.18 20.36
CA ILE A 246 -12.45 6.52 19.87
C ILE A 246 -13.20 7.25 20.99
N THR A 247 -12.66 8.39 21.41
CA THR A 247 -13.26 9.24 22.45
C THR A 247 -13.99 10.42 21.83
N LYS A 248 -15.12 10.80 22.47
CA LYS A 248 -15.91 11.99 22.08
C LYS A 248 -15.16 13.30 22.34
#